data_b295c14cc0ab0c10971f28d7d8ab1eef
#
_entry.id   b295c14cc0ab0c10971f28d7d8ab1eef
#
_cell.length_a   1.000
_cell.length_b   1.000
_cell.length_c   1.000
_cell.angle_alpha   90.00
_cell.angle_beta   90.00
_cell.angle_gamma   90.00
#
_symmetry.space_group_name_H-M   'P 1'
#
loop_
_entity.id
_entity.type
_entity.pdbx_description
1 polymer ?
#
loop_
_entity_poly.entity_id
_entity_poly.type
_entity_poly.pdbx_seq_one_letter_code
_entity_poly.pdbx_strand_id
1 'polypeptide(L)'
;MTESNALQAGTLFKPELVKELISKVKGESVLAQLSKQTPIPFNGTEQFIFSLEGDAQIVGEGKLKGAGKASLDPKIIKPLKFLYQARISDEFMKSSEEKQIEYMSLFADGFAKKIAQAFDIAALHGLEPKTLTDASFKATNSFDGLVTTNIVTYTEAQIDSNIEDAIQAVIATDNDVTGIAMSPVAARAMSKIKNKNEDAKYSQFSFGGKPTEFADHALRINKNLTKQGGSSEKDHVIVGDFENLFKWGYAENMPLEIIQFGDPDGTGRDLKAYNEICLRAEAFIGWGILDATAFARVKEA
;
A
#
# COMPACT_ATOMS: atom_id res chain seq x y z
N MET A 1 -1.03 32.73 42.43
CA MET A 1 -0.48 32.39 41.08
C MET A 1 -0.96 30.96 40.78
N THR A 2 -2.02 30.85 40.06
CA THR A 2 -2.55 29.55 39.60
C THR A 2 -1.77 29.17 38.36
N GLU A 3 -0.95 28.14 38.47
CA GLU A 3 -0.29 27.54 37.31
C GLU A 3 -1.38 27.06 36.35
N SER A 4 -1.44 27.64 35.17
CA SER A 4 -2.24 27.14 34.09
C SER A 4 -1.66 25.79 33.64
N ASN A 5 -2.26 24.70 34.03
CA ASN A 5 -2.01 23.40 33.44
C ASN A 5 -2.46 23.44 31.96
N ALA A 6 -1.59 24.01 31.11
CA ALA A 6 -1.70 23.79 29.69
C ALA A 6 -1.45 22.29 29.48
N LEU A 7 -2.47 21.54 29.09
CA LEU A 7 -2.33 20.16 28.63
C LEU A 7 -1.24 20.12 27.56
N GLN A 8 -0.06 19.63 27.95
CA GLN A 8 1.03 19.45 27.00
C GLN A 8 0.57 18.42 25.96
N ALA A 9 0.81 18.69 24.68
CA ALA A 9 0.44 17.79 23.57
C ALA A 9 0.91 16.34 23.79
N GLY A 10 1.97 16.13 24.58
CA GLY A 10 2.48 14.80 24.96
C GLY A 10 1.59 13.97 25.90
N THR A 11 0.56 14.57 26.53
CA THR A 11 -0.37 13.82 27.40
C THR A 11 -1.59 13.28 26.64
N LEU A 12 -1.98 13.93 25.54
CA LEU A 12 -3.10 13.50 24.68
C LEU A 12 -2.71 12.38 23.72
N PHE A 13 -1.44 12.30 23.33
CA PHE A 13 -0.94 11.30 22.39
C PHE A 13 -0.01 10.31 23.09
N LYS A 14 -0.59 9.30 23.72
CA LYS A 14 0.19 8.23 24.34
C LYS A 14 0.94 7.44 23.27
N PRO A 15 2.19 6.96 23.54
CA PRO A 15 2.94 6.10 22.61
C PRO A 15 2.18 4.84 22.17
N GLU A 16 1.26 4.36 23.00
CA GLU A 16 0.39 3.23 22.69
C GLU A 16 -0.57 3.54 21.54
N LEU A 17 -1.16 4.76 21.50
CA LEU A 17 -2.04 5.20 20.42
C LEU A 17 -1.31 5.25 19.08
N VAL A 18 -0.05 5.67 19.05
CA VAL A 18 0.78 5.72 17.83
C VAL A 18 1.08 4.32 17.31
N LYS A 19 1.42 3.36 18.19
CA LYS A 19 1.62 1.96 17.80
C LYS A 19 0.35 1.32 17.26
N GLU A 20 -0.77 1.59 17.90
CA GLU A 20 -2.09 1.13 17.46
C GLU A 20 -2.44 1.70 16.09
N LEU A 21 -2.14 2.97 15.84
CA LEU A 21 -2.36 3.64 14.56
C LEU A 21 -1.57 2.98 13.41
N ILE A 22 -0.30 2.67 13.63
CA ILE A 22 0.54 1.93 12.66
C ILE A 22 -0.07 0.56 12.35
N SER A 23 -0.51 -0.17 13.37
CA SER A 23 -1.16 -1.47 13.21
C SER A 23 -2.48 -1.37 12.42
N LYS A 24 -3.28 -0.32 12.65
CA LYS A 24 -4.52 -0.05 11.92
C LYS A 24 -4.26 0.30 10.46
N VAL A 25 -3.24 1.10 10.15
CA VAL A 25 -2.85 1.39 8.76
C VAL A 25 -2.48 0.12 8.02
N LYS A 26 -1.69 -0.77 8.64
CA LYS A 26 -1.34 -2.07 8.08
C LYS A 26 -2.57 -2.92 7.78
N GLY A 27 -3.57 -2.92 8.68
CA GLY A 27 -4.80 -3.70 8.50
C GLY A 27 -5.72 -3.22 7.37
N GLU A 28 -5.58 -1.98 6.90
CA GLU A 28 -6.44 -1.37 5.87
C GLU A 28 -5.77 -1.29 4.48
N SER A 29 -4.44 -1.42 4.39
CA SER A 29 -3.69 -1.41 3.13
C SER A 29 -3.53 -2.83 2.57
N VAL A 30 -3.77 -2.98 1.28
CA VAL A 30 -3.60 -4.25 0.56
C VAL A 30 -2.12 -4.64 0.49
N LEU A 31 -1.26 -3.70 0.14
CA LEU A 31 0.18 -3.95 0.01
C LEU A 31 0.83 -4.26 1.36
N ALA A 32 0.44 -3.53 2.41
CA ALA A 32 0.96 -3.76 3.74
C ALA A 32 0.51 -5.10 4.36
N GLN A 33 -0.60 -5.67 3.89
CA GLN A 33 -1.08 -7.00 4.32
C GLN A 33 -0.41 -8.14 3.57
N LEU A 34 0.02 -7.92 2.31
CA LEU A 34 0.68 -8.93 1.48
C LEU A 34 2.19 -8.98 1.70
N SER A 35 2.78 -7.92 2.25
CA SER A 35 4.22 -7.78 2.39
C SER A 35 4.64 -7.52 3.84
N LYS A 36 5.91 -7.79 4.13
CA LYS A 36 6.50 -7.56 5.45
C LYS A 36 6.98 -6.12 5.58
N GLN A 37 6.65 -5.48 6.69
CA GLN A 37 7.18 -4.17 7.03
C GLN A 37 8.68 -4.27 7.35
N THR A 38 9.47 -3.39 6.75
CA THR A 38 10.91 -3.26 7.00
C THR A 38 11.20 -1.84 7.47
N PRO A 39 11.96 -1.62 8.56
CA PRO A 39 12.34 -0.27 8.98
C PRO A 39 13.11 0.45 7.86
N ILE A 40 12.71 1.67 7.54
CA ILE A 40 13.37 2.50 6.52
C ILE A 40 13.88 3.76 7.21
N PRO A 41 15.19 4.06 7.19
CA PRO A 41 15.72 5.30 7.74
C PRO A 41 15.15 6.52 7.00
N PHE A 42 15.06 7.66 7.67
CA PHE A 42 14.55 8.91 7.07
C PHE A 42 15.33 9.35 5.82
N ASN A 43 16.64 9.08 5.81
CA ASN A 43 17.51 9.38 4.66
C ASN A 43 17.34 8.36 3.50
N GLY A 44 16.47 7.38 3.66
CA GLY A 44 16.30 6.26 2.72
C GLY A 44 17.21 5.09 3.04
N THR A 45 16.98 3.99 2.33
CA THR A 45 17.81 2.78 2.40
C THR A 45 18.13 2.31 0.99
N GLU A 46 19.31 1.75 0.81
CA GLU A 46 19.69 1.04 -0.41
C GLU A 46 19.37 -0.43 -0.23
N GLN A 47 18.62 -0.98 -1.16
CA GLN A 47 18.38 -2.42 -1.29
C GLN A 47 19.13 -2.90 -2.51
N PHE A 48 19.90 -3.97 -2.36
CA PHE A 48 20.65 -4.54 -3.44
C PHE A 48 19.90 -5.72 -4.04
N ILE A 49 19.72 -5.69 -5.35
CA ILE A 49 19.22 -6.82 -6.11
C ILE A 49 20.47 -7.52 -6.68
N PHE A 50 20.66 -8.75 -6.25
CA PHE A 50 21.75 -9.58 -6.73
C PHE A 50 21.21 -10.52 -7.81
N SER A 51 21.74 -10.45 -9.01
CA SER A 51 21.41 -11.38 -10.09
C SER A 51 22.67 -12.08 -10.63
N LEU A 52 22.49 -13.36 -10.95
CA LEU A 52 23.50 -14.17 -11.59
C LEU A 52 23.04 -14.47 -13.03
N GLU A 53 23.84 -14.09 -14.00
CA GLU A 53 23.62 -14.44 -15.40
C GLU A 53 24.44 -15.69 -15.77
N GLY A 54 23.80 -16.64 -16.44
CA GLY A 54 24.39 -17.88 -16.90
C GLY A 54 24.16 -19.08 -15.99
N ASP A 55 24.19 -20.24 -16.57
CA ASP A 55 23.93 -21.50 -15.88
C ASP A 55 25.17 -22.09 -15.22
N ALA A 56 24.97 -22.89 -14.18
CA ALA A 56 26.03 -23.68 -13.58
C ALA A 56 26.51 -24.75 -14.58
N GLN A 57 27.84 -24.89 -14.72
CA GLN A 57 28.45 -25.84 -15.64
C GLN A 57 28.99 -27.06 -14.93
N ILE A 58 28.78 -28.22 -15.54
CA ILE A 58 29.49 -29.44 -15.17
C ILE A 58 30.81 -29.43 -15.92
N VAL A 59 31.92 -29.26 -15.20
CA VAL A 59 33.29 -29.19 -15.79
C VAL A 59 34.04 -30.46 -15.48
N GLY A 60 34.42 -31.15 -16.52
CA GLY A 60 35.30 -32.34 -16.40
C GLY A 60 36.76 -31.97 -16.02
N GLU A 61 37.52 -32.96 -15.57
CA GLU A 61 38.91 -32.79 -15.19
C GLU A 61 39.74 -32.22 -16.35
N GLY A 62 40.52 -31.16 -16.07
CA GLY A 62 41.40 -30.51 -17.07
C GLY A 62 40.66 -29.59 -18.07
N LYS A 63 39.39 -29.32 -17.91
CA LYS A 63 38.61 -28.40 -18.77
C LYS A 63 38.55 -26.97 -18.23
N LEU A 64 38.47 -26.01 -19.14
CA LEU A 64 38.30 -24.59 -18.80
C LEU A 64 36.98 -24.36 -18.06
N LYS A 65 37.03 -23.63 -16.94
CA LYS A 65 35.83 -23.18 -16.21
C LYS A 65 35.21 -21.98 -16.91
N GLY A 66 33.95 -22.05 -17.26
CA GLY A 66 33.18 -20.91 -17.77
C GLY A 66 33.04 -19.83 -16.72
N ALA A 67 32.95 -18.58 -17.13
CA ALA A 67 32.69 -17.45 -16.25
C ALA A 67 31.17 -17.12 -16.27
N GLY A 68 30.55 -17.11 -15.12
CA GLY A 68 29.25 -16.47 -14.92
C GLY A 68 29.42 -14.96 -14.72
N LYS A 69 28.40 -14.20 -14.95
CA LYS A 69 28.34 -12.76 -14.67
C LYS A 69 27.41 -12.51 -13.51
N ALA A 70 27.85 -11.73 -12.52
CA ALA A 70 27.05 -11.28 -11.42
C ALA A 70 26.79 -9.78 -11.57
N SER A 71 25.57 -9.34 -11.39
CA SER A 71 25.22 -7.92 -11.26
C SER A 71 24.65 -7.63 -9.87
N LEU A 72 24.89 -6.41 -9.41
CA LEU A 72 24.39 -5.89 -8.15
C LEU A 72 23.80 -4.52 -8.43
N ASP A 73 22.47 -4.45 -8.52
CA ASP A 73 21.76 -3.21 -8.81
C ASP A 73 21.20 -2.59 -7.53
N PRO A 74 21.73 -1.41 -7.13
CA PRO A 74 21.19 -0.71 -5.95
C PRO A 74 19.84 -0.08 -6.26
N LYS A 75 18.81 -0.38 -5.47
CA LYS A 75 17.52 0.29 -5.49
C LYS A 75 17.40 1.17 -4.25
N ILE A 76 17.25 2.48 -4.44
CA ILE A 76 17.13 3.43 -3.34
C ILE A 76 15.65 3.59 -3.00
N ILE A 77 15.28 3.26 -1.77
CA ILE A 77 13.95 3.49 -1.21
C ILE A 77 14.01 4.75 -0.35
N LYS A 78 13.28 5.80 -0.77
CA LYS A 78 13.15 7.05 -0.01
C LYS A 78 11.75 7.17 0.55
N PRO A 79 11.59 7.55 1.83
CA PRO A 79 10.27 7.79 2.40
C PRO A 79 9.63 9.04 1.82
N LEU A 80 8.32 8.95 1.58
CA LEU A 80 7.48 10.08 1.20
C LEU A 80 6.61 10.48 2.38
N LYS A 81 6.32 11.78 2.49
CA LYS A 81 5.48 12.35 3.53
C LYS A 81 4.01 12.27 3.12
N PHE A 82 3.22 11.58 3.91
CA PHE A 82 1.77 11.57 3.82
C PHE A 82 1.20 12.43 4.94
N LEU A 83 0.29 13.33 4.59
CA LEU A 83 -0.32 14.28 5.50
C LEU A 83 -1.84 14.16 5.43
N TYR A 84 -2.48 14.12 6.59
CA TYR A 84 -3.92 14.33 6.72
C TYR A 84 -4.19 15.30 7.86
N GLN A 85 -5.07 16.27 7.62
CA GLN A 85 -5.46 17.23 8.63
C GLN A 85 -6.96 17.52 8.56
N ALA A 86 -7.54 17.81 9.71
CA ALA A 86 -8.97 18.11 9.84
C ALA A 86 -9.20 19.22 10.87
N ARG A 87 -10.06 20.18 10.55
CA ARG A 87 -10.51 21.22 11.48
C ARG A 87 -11.66 20.71 12.33
N ILE A 88 -11.65 21.04 13.59
CA ILE A 88 -12.74 20.81 14.54
C ILE A 88 -12.95 22.05 15.40
N SER A 89 -14.13 22.17 16.05
CA SER A 89 -14.40 23.25 17.00
C SER A 89 -13.44 23.21 18.20
N ASP A 90 -12.99 24.37 18.69
CA ASP A 90 -12.17 24.47 19.90
C ASP A 90 -12.93 24.11 21.18
N GLU A 91 -14.26 24.04 21.13
CA GLU A 91 -15.11 23.52 22.23
C GLU A 91 -14.78 22.06 22.59
N PHE A 92 -14.20 21.33 21.64
CA PHE A 92 -13.64 20.00 21.88
C PHE A 92 -12.61 20.02 23.03
N MET A 93 -11.73 21.02 23.10
CA MET A 93 -10.74 21.16 24.17
C MET A 93 -11.37 21.46 25.54
N LYS A 94 -12.62 21.87 25.55
CA LYS A 94 -13.42 22.16 26.78
C LYS A 94 -14.25 20.95 27.22
N SER A 95 -14.33 19.92 26.42
CA SER A 95 -15.07 18.69 26.74
C SER A 95 -14.32 17.88 27.83
N SER A 96 -15.00 16.88 28.42
CA SER A 96 -14.39 15.98 29.39
C SER A 96 -13.23 15.19 28.75
N GLU A 97 -12.23 14.82 29.55
CA GLU A 97 -11.07 14.05 29.11
C GLU A 97 -11.48 12.74 28.40
N GLU A 98 -12.52 12.06 28.90
CA GLU A 98 -13.05 10.83 28.28
C GLU A 98 -13.53 11.07 26.84
N LYS A 99 -14.27 12.17 26.59
CA LYS A 99 -14.74 12.53 25.25
C LYS A 99 -13.59 12.92 24.33
N GLN A 100 -12.57 13.60 24.87
CA GLN A 100 -11.36 13.93 24.10
C GLN A 100 -10.63 12.66 23.65
N ILE A 101 -10.46 11.68 24.54
CA ILE A 101 -9.82 10.41 24.23
C ILE A 101 -10.62 9.62 23.18
N GLU A 102 -11.94 9.54 23.35
CA GLU A 102 -12.82 8.87 22.38
C GLU A 102 -12.70 9.49 20.98
N TYR A 103 -12.78 10.82 20.91
CA TYR A 103 -12.66 11.53 19.63
C TYR A 103 -11.29 11.34 18.98
N MET A 104 -10.22 11.38 19.77
CA MET A 104 -8.85 11.16 19.27
C MET A 104 -8.68 9.74 18.73
N SER A 105 -9.30 8.74 19.36
CA SER A 105 -9.31 7.38 18.85
C SER A 105 -10.06 7.28 17.51
N LEU A 106 -11.22 7.90 17.39
CA LEU A 106 -11.99 7.94 16.14
C LEU A 106 -11.22 8.67 15.02
N PHE A 107 -10.54 9.77 15.37
CA PHE A 107 -9.68 10.49 14.43
C PHE A 107 -8.51 9.60 13.97
N ALA A 108 -7.86 8.90 14.89
CA ALA A 108 -6.78 7.98 14.56
C ALA A 108 -7.24 6.84 13.63
N ASP A 109 -8.44 6.29 13.85
CA ASP A 109 -9.03 5.28 12.96
C ASP A 109 -9.30 5.83 11.56
N GLY A 110 -9.89 7.01 11.49
CA GLY A 110 -10.14 7.72 10.22
C GLY A 110 -8.84 8.03 9.48
N PHE A 111 -7.83 8.52 10.21
CA PHE A 111 -6.51 8.80 9.68
C PHE A 111 -5.84 7.53 9.13
N ALA A 112 -5.85 6.43 9.89
CA ALA A 112 -5.26 5.17 9.48
C ALA A 112 -5.83 4.68 8.14
N LYS A 113 -7.16 4.75 7.97
CA LYS A 113 -7.83 4.40 6.71
C LYS A 113 -7.42 5.30 5.55
N LYS A 114 -7.30 6.61 5.79
CA LYS A 114 -6.88 7.57 4.75
C LYS A 114 -5.43 7.38 4.33
N ILE A 115 -4.53 7.15 5.28
CA ILE A 115 -3.12 6.89 4.98
C ILE A 115 -2.92 5.54 4.26
N ALA A 116 -3.60 4.48 4.72
CA ALA A 116 -3.57 3.19 4.04
C ALA A 116 -4.04 3.29 2.57
N GLN A 117 -5.15 4.02 2.35
CA GLN A 117 -5.64 4.29 1.01
C GLN A 117 -4.64 5.12 0.19
N ALA A 118 -4.05 6.15 0.78
CA ALA A 118 -3.08 7.01 0.11
C ALA A 118 -1.81 6.24 -0.26
N PHE A 119 -1.31 5.40 0.64
CA PHE A 119 -0.18 4.53 0.39
C PHE A 119 -0.44 3.55 -0.76
N ASP A 120 -1.59 2.83 -0.73
CA ASP A 120 -1.95 1.91 -1.80
C ASP A 120 -2.05 2.63 -3.15
N ILE A 121 -2.72 3.80 -3.24
CA ILE A 121 -2.86 4.57 -4.48
C ILE A 121 -1.49 5.03 -4.99
N ALA A 122 -0.63 5.53 -4.11
CA ALA A 122 0.70 5.99 -4.48
C ALA A 122 1.59 4.84 -4.97
N ALA A 123 1.62 3.71 -4.27
CA ALA A 123 2.46 2.58 -4.61
C ALA A 123 1.94 1.78 -5.81
N LEU A 124 0.62 1.55 -5.92
CA LEU A 124 0.02 0.83 -7.04
C LEU A 124 0.06 1.67 -8.33
N HIS A 125 -0.44 2.90 -8.27
CA HIS A 125 -0.73 3.69 -9.47
C HIS A 125 0.23 4.87 -9.70
N GLY A 126 1.08 5.19 -8.70
CA GLY A 126 1.96 6.36 -8.81
C GLY A 126 1.20 7.67 -8.93
N LEU A 127 0.06 7.78 -8.25
CA LEU A 127 -0.79 8.96 -8.26
C LEU A 127 -0.70 9.74 -6.96
N GLU A 128 -0.88 11.06 -7.06
CA GLU A 128 -1.14 11.90 -5.90
C GLU A 128 -2.51 11.54 -5.29
N PRO A 129 -2.59 11.06 -4.04
CA PRO A 129 -3.83 10.48 -3.50
C PRO A 129 -5.03 11.43 -3.42
N LYS A 130 -4.79 12.75 -3.31
CA LYS A 130 -5.83 13.76 -3.19
C LYS A 130 -6.44 14.13 -4.55
N THR A 131 -5.60 14.30 -5.56
CA THR A 131 -5.99 14.79 -6.90
C THR A 131 -6.16 13.68 -7.92
N LEU A 132 -5.59 12.49 -7.65
CA LEU A 132 -5.49 11.36 -8.55
C LEU A 132 -4.79 11.73 -9.88
N THR A 133 -3.82 12.63 -9.81
CA THR A 133 -2.94 13.02 -10.92
C THR A 133 -1.60 12.30 -10.80
N ASP A 134 -0.91 12.14 -11.91
CA ASP A 134 0.38 11.46 -11.96
C ASP A 134 1.41 12.14 -11.05
N ALA A 135 2.00 11.35 -10.15
CA ALA A 135 3.07 11.79 -9.29
C ALA A 135 4.43 11.67 -10.01
N SER A 136 5.41 12.47 -9.60
CA SER A 136 6.75 12.47 -10.20
C SER A 136 7.48 11.14 -10.12
N PHE A 137 7.13 10.30 -9.14
CA PHE A 137 7.73 8.97 -8.93
C PHE A 137 6.99 7.84 -9.66
N LYS A 138 5.91 8.10 -10.41
CA LYS A 138 5.09 7.08 -11.08
C LYS A 138 5.93 6.10 -11.90
N ALA A 139 6.79 6.61 -12.79
CA ALA A 139 7.61 5.78 -13.67
C ALA A 139 8.71 4.98 -12.95
N THR A 140 9.09 5.38 -11.74
CA THR A 140 10.25 4.83 -11.04
C THR A 140 9.91 4.01 -9.81
N ASN A 141 8.71 4.19 -9.24
CA ASN A 141 8.33 3.56 -7.98
C ASN A 141 6.82 3.32 -7.85
N SER A 142 6.18 2.80 -8.91
CA SER A 142 4.80 2.31 -8.84
C SER A 142 4.63 1.04 -9.67
N PHE A 143 3.62 0.24 -9.35
CA PHE A 143 3.30 -0.94 -10.15
C PHE A 143 2.89 -0.55 -11.57
N ASP A 144 2.09 0.51 -11.75
CA ASP A 144 1.68 1.00 -13.07
C ASP A 144 2.86 1.41 -13.94
N GLY A 145 3.88 2.02 -13.34
CA GLY A 145 5.06 2.50 -14.07
C GLY A 145 6.12 1.44 -14.33
N LEU A 146 6.27 0.47 -13.43
CA LEU A 146 7.34 -0.53 -13.49
C LEU A 146 6.90 -1.85 -14.10
N VAL A 147 5.68 -2.34 -13.79
CA VAL A 147 5.17 -3.62 -14.32
C VAL A 147 4.48 -3.35 -15.65
N THR A 148 5.24 -3.34 -16.72
CA THR A 148 4.79 -3.00 -18.09
C THR A 148 4.83 -4.18 -19.05
N THR A 149 5.51 -5.27 -18.70
CA THR A 149 5.70 -6.45 -19.57
C THR A 149 4.72 -7.57 -19.27
N ASN A 150 4.50 -7.89 -17.99
CA ASN A 150 3.62 -8.97 -17.56
C ASN A 150 2.19 -8.44 -17.37
N ILE A 151 1.52 -8.17 -18.50
CA ILE A 151 0.16 -7.61 -18.51
C ILE A 151 -0.78 -8.61 -19.17
N VAL A 152 -1.86 -8.95 -18.46
CA VAL A 152 -2.95 -9.78 -18.95
C VAL A 152 -4.20 -8.92 -19.10
N THR A 153 -4.90 -9.05 -20.22
CA THR A 153 -6.14 -8.30 -20.45
C THR A 153 -7.28 -8.89 -19.62
N TYR A 154 -7.93 -8.03 -18.83
CA TYR A 154 -9.06 -8.42 -18.00
C TYR A 154 -10.28 -8.82 -18.87
N THR A 155 -10.85 -9.98 -18.58
CA THR A 155 -12.10 -10.45 -19.14
C THR A 155 -12.99 -10.97 -18.02
N GLU A 156 -14.15 -10.31 -17.77
CA GLU A 156 -15.03 -10.65 -16.63
C GLU A 156 -15.43 -12.14 -16.62
N ALA A 157 -15.73 -12.70 -17.80
CA ALA A 157 -16.18 -14.10 -17.93
C ALA A 157 -15.05 -15.14 -17.76
N GLN A 158 -13.79 -14.72 -17.84
CA GLN A 158 -12.60 -15.59 -17.80
C GLN A 158 -11.59 -15.13 -16.76
N ILE A 159 -12.04 -14.51 -15.69
CA ILE A 159 -11.15 -13.93 -14.67
C ILE A 159 -10.27 -14.99 -14.00
N ASP A 160 -10.74 -16.22 -13.84
CA ASP A 160 -9.93 -17.32 -13.30
C ASP A 160 -8.78 -17.70 -14.25
N SER A 161 -9.01 -17.75 -15.55
CA SER A 161 -7.95 -17.93 -16.54
C SER A 161 -7.01 -16.75 -16.59
N ASN A 162 -7.51 -15.51 -16.49
CA ASN A 162 -6.64 -14.33 -16.47
C ASN A 162 -5.71 -14.32 -15.24
N ILE A 163 -6.19 -14.79 -14.08
CA ILE A 163 -5.35 -14.93 -12.88
C ILE A 163 -4.29 -16.01 -13.08
N GLU A 164 -4.67 -17.16 -13.66
CA GLU A 164 -3.74 -18.25 -13.98
C GLU A 164 -2.67 -17.77 -14.96
N ASP A 165 -3.05 -17.10 -16.05
CA ASP A 165 -2.12 -16.55 -17.03
C ASP A 165 -1.13 -15.54 -16.39
N ALA A 166 -1.62 -14.71 -15.45
CA ALA A 166 -0.78 -13.78 -14.72
C ALA A 166 0.20 -14.51 -13.78
N ILE A 167 -0.23 -15.56 -13.10
CA ILE A 167 0.66 -16.41 -12.26
C ILE A 167 1.73 -17.07 -13.15
N GLN A 168 1.34 -17.64 -14.28
CA GLN A 168 2.27 -18.29 -15.21
C GLN A 168 3.27 -17.28 -15.80
N ALA A 169 2.87 -16.03 -16.05
CA ALA A 169 3.77 -14.98 -16.51
C ALA A 169 4.86 -14.65 -15.48
N VAL A 170 4.55 -14.70 -14.18
CA VAL A 170 5.54 -14.51 -13.10
C VAL A 170 6.46 -15.74 -13.01
N ILE A 171 5.90 -16.94 -13.02
CA ILE A 171 6.70 -18.19 -12.95
C ILE A 171 7.67 -18.31 -14.14
N ALA A 172 7.25 -17.86 -15.32
CA ALA A 172 8.09 -17.87 -16.53
C ALA A 172 9.34 -16.96 -16.41
N THR A 173 9.38 -16.08 -15.43
CA THR A 173 10.55 -15.23 -15.11
C THR A 173 11.38 -15.75 -13.93
N ASP A 174 11.24 -17.04 -13.59
CA ASP A 174 11.90 -17.71 -12.46
C ASP A 174 11.61 -17.06 -11.09
N ASN A 175 10.42 -16.43 -10.96
CA ASN A 175 9.96 -15.83 -9.72
C ASN A 175 8.80 -16.63 -9.14
N ASP A 176 8.64 -16.57 -7.81
CA ASP A 176 7.53 -17.19 -7.09
C ASP A 176 6.39 -16.19 -6.90
N VAL A 177 5.16 -16.72 -6.76
CA VAL A 177 4.00 -15.92 -6.38
C VAL A 177 3.68 -16.16 -4.90
N THR A 178 3.80 -15.12 -4.07
CA THR A 178 3.48 -15.19 -2.64
C THR A 178 2.11 -14.58 -2.31
N GLY A 179 1.57 -13.75 -3.21
CA GLY A 179 0.32 -13.06 -2.94
C GLY A 179 -0.42 -12.57 -4.16
N ILE A 180 -1.70 -12.32 -3.95
CA ILE A 180 -2.66 -11.82 -4.94
C ILE A 180 -3.40 -10.61 -4.34
N ALA A 181 -3.27 -9.47 -4.97
CA ALA A 181 -4.10 -8.30 -4.70
C ALA A 181 -5.26 -8.29 -5.71
N MET A 182 -6.50 -8.21 -5.24
CA MET A 182 -7.69 -8.32 -6.09
C MET A 182 -8.65 -7.15 -5.84
N SER A 183 -9.28 -6.65 -6.91
CA SER A 183 -10.36 -5.67 -6.77
C SER A 183 -11.69 -6.36 -6.39
N PRO A 184 -12.63 -5.65 -5.76
CA PRO A 184 -13.97 -6.18 -5.52
C PRO A 184 -14.73 -6.52 -6.80
N VAL A 185 -14.38 -5.89 -7.93
CA VAL A 185 -14.96 -6.18 -9.25
C VAL A 185 -14.53 -7.56 -9.72
N ALA A 186 -13.22 -7.86 -9.65
CA ALA A 186 -12.70 -9.19 -9.98
C ALA A 186 -13.22 -10.27 -9.02
N ALA A 187 -13.31 -10.00 -7.73
CA ALA A 187 -13.88 -10.92 -6.75
C ALA A 187 -15.36 -11.25 -7.07
N ARG A 188 -16.15 -10.24 -7.48
CA ARG A 188 -17.51 -10.46 -7.96
C ARG A 188 -17.54 -11.27 -9.25
N ALA A 189 -16.61 -11.04 -10.17
CA ALA A 189 -16.51 -11.84 -11.40
C ALA A 189 -16.22 -13.30 -11.08
N MET A 190 -15.28 -13.60 -10.16
CA MET A 190 -15.01 -14.95 -9.65
C MET A 190 -16.26 -15.64 -9.10
N SER A 191 -17.12 -14.93 -8.37
CA SER A 191 -18.36 -15.49 -7.80
C SER A 191 -19.39 -15.90 -8.85
N LYS A 192 -19.30 -15.35 -10.07
CA LYS A 192 -20.23 -15.66 -11.16
C LYS A 192 -19.81 -16.87 -12.00
N ILE A 193 -18.57 -17.31 -11.86
CA ILE A 193 -18.07 -18.47 -12.62
C ILE A 193 -18.75 -19.74 -12.13
N LYS A 194 -19.36 -20.45 -13.06
CA LYS A 194 -20.07 -21.71 -12.79
C LYS A 194 -19.30 -22.89 -13.33
N ASN A 195 -19.47 -24.05 -12.69
CA ASN A 195 -19.02 -25.31 -13.19
C ASN A 195 -20.05 -25.88 -14.25
N LYS A 196 -19.78 -27.06 -14.79
CA LYS A 196 -20.66 -27.72 -15.79
C LYS A 196 -22.05 -28.04 -15.23
N ASN A 197 -22.21 -28.10 -13.91
CA ASN A 197 -23.48 -28.39 -13.24
C ASN A 197 -24.23 -27.12 -12.84
N GLU A 198 -23.78 -25.94 -13.30
CA GLU A 198 -24.30 -24.61 -12.96
C GLU A 198 -24.09 -24.18 -11.51
N ASP A 199 -23.31 -24.92 -10.70
CA ASP A 199 -22.93 -24.51 -9.36
C ASP A 199 -21.81 -23.48 -9.40
N ALA A 200 -21.72 -22.63 -8.36
CA ALA A 200 -20.63 -21.66 -8.22
C ALA A 200 -19.29 -22.40 -8.10
N LYS A 201 -18.38 -22.23 -9.07
CA LYS A 201 -17.05 -22.85 -9.06
C LYS A 201 -16.21 -22.37 -7.88
N TYR A 202 -16.35 -21.10 -7.50
CA TYR A 202 -15.62 -20.45 -6.43
C TYR A 202 -16.57 -19.87 -5.37
N SER A 203 -17.22 -20.75 -4.61
CA SER A 203 -18.24 -20.38 -3.62
C SER A 203 -17.76 -19.43 -2.53
N GLN A 204 -16.45 -19.41 -2.22
CA GLN A 204 -15.87 -18.52 -1.21
C GLN A 204 -15.97 -17.02 -1.56
N PHE A 205 -16.18 -16.68 -2.85
CA PHE A 205 -16.41 -15.30 -3.30
C PHE A 205 -17.89 -14.92 -3.35
N SER A 206 -18.80 -15.88 -3.16
CA SER A 206 -20.24 -15.64 -3.23
C SER A 206 -20.71 -14.74 -2.10
N PHE A 207 -21.80 -13.97 -2.35
CA PHE A 207 -22.42 -13.06 -1.38
C PHE A 207 -21.47 -12.01 -0.77
N GLY A 208 -20.42 -11.61 -1.52
CA GLY A 208 -19.43 -10.63 -1.05
C GLY A 208 -18.38 -11.22 -0.11
N GLY A 209 -18.18 -12.52 -0.15
CA GLY A 209 -17.11 -13.20 0.56
C GLY A 209 -15.74 -12.60 0.23
N LYS A 210 -14.89 -12.50 1.26
CA LYS A 210 -13.51 -12.00 1.13
C LYS A 210 -12.56 -13.05 1.67
N PRO A 211 -12.29 -14.10 0.90
CA PRO A 211 -11.29 -15.08 1.31
C PRO A 211 -9.93 -14.42 1.49
N THR A 212 -9.15 -14.91 2.42
CA THR A 212 -7.80 -14.42 2.72
C THR A 212 -6.72 -15.19 1.99
N GLU A 213 -7.10 -16.32 1.37
CA GLU A 213 -6.22 -17.21 0.62
C GLU A 213 -6.94 -17.72 -0.63
N PHE A 214 -6.20 -17.91 -1.71
CA PHE A 214 -6.69 -18.51 -2.94
C PHE A 214 -5.55 -19.28 -3.60
N ALA A 215 -5.76 -20.57 -3.89
CA ALA A 215 -4.77 -21.48 -4.50
C ALA A 215 -3.39 -21.42 -3.78
N ASP A 216 -3.41 -21.53 -2.46
CA ASP A 216 -2.24 -21.48 -1.57
C ASP A 216 -1.46 -20.14 -1.57
N HIS A 217 -2.00 -19.10 -2.20
CA HIS A 217 -1.45 -17.75 -2.17
C HIS A 217 -2.26 -16.84 -1.25
N ALA A 218 -1.57 -15.93 -0.54
CA ALA A 218 -2.24 -14.92 0.27
C ALA A 218 -3.09 -14.00 -0.64
N LEU A 219 -4.38 -13.86 -0.34
CA LEU A 219 -5.30 -13.02 -1.10
C LEU A 219 -5.77 -11.84 -0.28
N ARG A 220 -5.76 -10.63 -0.89
CA ARG A 220 -6.37 -9.45 -0.30
C ARG A 220 -7.25 -8.72 -1.31
N ILE A 221 -8.47 -8.39 -0.88
CA ILE A 221 -9.46 -7.74 -1.73
C ILE A 221 -9.65 -6.29 -1.26
N ASN A 222 -9.31 -5.34 -2.12
CA ASN A 222 -9.47 -3.92 -1.82
C ASN A 222 -9.87 -3.12 -3.07
N LYS A 223 -10.66 -2.07 -2.85
CA LYS A 223 -11.12 -1.16 -3.90
C LYS A 223 -10.04 -0.19 -4.41
N ASN A 224 -8.90 -0.12 -3.73
CA ASN A 224 -7.83 0.80 -4.12
C ASN A 224 -7.16 0.41 -5.44
N LEU A 225 -7.22 -0.89 -5.83
CA LEU A 225 -6.68 -1.37 -7.11
C LEU A 225 -7.33 -0.72 -8.33
N THR A 226 -8.58 -0.27 -8.23
CA THR A 226 -9.31 0.36 -9.35
C THR A 226 -9.31 1.88 -9.28
N LYS A 227 -8.54 2.49 -8.39
CA LYS A 227 -8.48 3.95 -8.19
C LYS A 227 -7.40 4.61 -9.03
N GLN A 228 -7.42 4.40 -10.34
CA GLN A 228 -6.46 4.96 -11.31
C GLN A 228 -6.88 6.32 -11.88
N GLY A 229 -7.63 7.11 -11.12
CA GLY A 229 -8.07 8.44 -11.55
C GLY A 229 -8.99 8.39 -12.76
N GLY A 230 -8.70 9.20 -13.77
CA GLY A 230 -9.47 9.28 -15.02
C GLY A 230 -9.11 8.22 -16.06
N SER A 231 -8.22 7.27 -15.76
CA SER A 231 -7.87 6.20 -16.69
C SER A 231 -9.03 5.24 -16.90
N SER A 232 -9.26 4.86 -18.16
CA SER A 232 -10.19 3.79 -18.53
C SER A 232 -9.60 2.40 -18.23
N GLU A 233 -8.26 2.28 -18.23
CA GLU A 233 -7.53 1.03 -18.03
C GLU A 233 -7.33 0.76 -16.53
N LYS A 234 -8.26 0.07 -15.89
CA LYS A 234 -8.21 -0.23 -14.46
C LYS A 234 -7.57 -1.58 -14.18
N ASP A 235 -6.73 -1.62 -13.15
CA ASP A 235 -6.21 -2.87 -12.62
C ASP A 235 -7.26 -3.59 -11.78
N HIS A 236 -7.42 -4.87 -12.05
CA HIS A 236 -8.34 -5.73 -11.32
C HIS A 236 -7.64 -6.75 -10.44
N VAL A 237 -6.48 -7.24 -10.87
CA VAL A 237 -5.66 -8.17 -10.10
C VAL A 237 -4.19 -7.83 -10.31
N ILE A 238 -3.40 -7.94 -9.24
CA ILE A 238 -1.94 -7.92 -9.28
C ILE A 238 -1.47 -9.17 -8.55
N VAL A 239 -0.64 -9.97 -9.19
CA VAL A 239 -0.02 -11.17 -8.63
C VAL A 239 1.48 -11.00 -8.58
N GLY A 240 2.15 -11.66 -7.63
CA GLY A 240 3.60 -11.67 -7.59
C GLY A 240 4.20 -11.94 -6.22
N ASP A 241 5.51 -11.74 -6.10
CA ASP A 241 6.26 -11.94 -4.86
C ASP A 241 6.26 -10.67 -3.99
N PHE A 242 5.13 -10.44 -3.33
CA PHE A 242 4.98 -9.31 -2.40
C PHE A 242 5.84 -9.46 -1.14
N GLU A 243 6.13 -10.68 -0.71
CA GLU A 243 6.83 -10.92 0.54
C GLU A 243 8.32 -10.59 0.44
N ASN A 244 8.97 -10.96 -0.67
CA ASN A 244 10.41 -10.84 -0.85
C ASN A 244 10.80 -9.62 -1.69
N LEU A 245 10.05 -9.30 -2.76
CA LEU A 245 10.43 -8.32 -3.78
C LEU A 245 9.64 -7.01 -3.73
N PHE A 246 8.70 -6.88 -2.81
CA PHE A 246 8.11 -5.60 -2.43
C PHE A 246 8.50 -5.27 -0.99
N LYS A 247 9.14 -4.11 -0.79
CA LYS A 247 9.57 -3.64 0.54
C LYS A 247 8.89 -2.32 0.86
N TRP A 248 8.43 -2.19 2.10
CA TRP A 248 7.85 -0.95 2.59
C TRP A 248 8.10 -0.78 4.09
N GLY A 249 8.00 0.44 4.57
CA GLY A 249 8.12 0.71 6.00
C GLY A 249 7.95 2.17 6.34
N TYR A 250 7.88 2.42 7.65
CA TYR A 250 7.87 3.76 8.21
C TYR A 250 9.29 4.22 8.50
N ALA A 251 9.58 5.49 8.17
CA ALA A 251 10.87 6.11 8.48
C ALA A 251 10.91 6.66 9.89
N GLU A 252 9.76 7.08 10.43
CA GLU A 252 9.64 7.70 11.74
C GLU A 252 8.25 7.41 12.33
N ASN A 253 8.13 7.55 13.67
CA ASN A 253 6.83 7.47 14.34
C ASN A 253 5.91 8.57 13.79
N MET A 254 4.63 8.25 13.62
CA MET A 254 3.63 9.21 13.14
C MET A 254 3.37 10.27 14.20
N PRO A 255 3.83 11.51 14.03
CA PRO A 255 3.49 12.60 14.93
C PRO A 255 2.02 12.99 14.73
N LEU A 256 1.29 13.08 15.83
CA LEU A 256 -0.04 13.69 15.88
C LEU A 256 0.10 15.06 16.53
N GLU A 257 -0.40 16.09 15.88
CA GLU A 257 -0.27 17.48 16.31
C GLU A 257 -1.64 18.15 16.41
N ILE A 258 -1.80 18.97 17.47
CA ILE A 258 -2.95 19.87 17.62
C ILE A 258 -2.47 21.28 17.35
N ILE A 259 -2.94 21.89 16.27
CA ILE A 259 -2.63 23.26 15.87
C ILE A 259 -3.79 24.15 16.29
N GLN A 260 -3.50 25.21 17.08
CA GLN A 260 -4.51 26.09 17.65
C GLN A 260 -4.55 27.48 17.01
N PHE A 261 -3.59 27.81 16.16
CA PHE A 261 -3.41 29.13 15.56
C PHE A 261 -3.03 29.06 14.08
N GLY A 262 -3.36 30.13 13.34
CA GLY A 262 -3.01 30.25 11.93
C GLY A 262 -3.98 29.59 10.97
N ASP A 263 -3.56 29.44 9.73
CA ASP A 263 -4.31 28.79 8.64
C ASP A 263 -3.51 27.59 8.06
N PRO A 264 -3.50 26.45 8.77
CA PRO A 264 -2.63 25.32 8.42
C PRO A 264 -3.00 24.62 7.09
N ASP A 265 -4.20 24.79 6.59
CA ASP A 265 -4.71 24.16 5.36
C ASP A 265 -4.90 25.15 4.19
N GLY A 266 -4.52 26.43 4.39
CA GLY A 266 -4.54 27.45 3.33
C GLY A 266 -5.96 27.81 2.83
N THR A 267 -6.96 27.70 3.70
CA THR A 267 -8.36 28.00 3.32
C THR A 267 -8.69 29.50 3.40
N GLY A 268 -7.77 30.33 3.84
CA GLY A 268 -7.98 31.77 4.09
C GLY A 268 -8.70 32.06 5.43
N ARG A 269 -8.85 31.04 6.31
CA ARG A 269 -9.53 31.13 7.59
C ARG A 269 -8.55 30.87 8.73
N ASP A 270 -8.30 31.85 9.57
CA ASP A 270 -7.51 31.70 10.79
C ASP A 270 -8.28 30.88 11.83
N LEU A 271 -7.65 29.83 12.38
CA LEU A 271 -8.28 28.92 13.35
C LEU A 271 -8.86 29.68 14.55
N LYS A 272 -8.11 30.64 15.10
CA LYS A 272 -8.53 31.36 16.30
C LYS A 272 -9.71 32.30 16.05
N ALA A 273 -9.77 32.91 14.84
CA ALA A 273 -10.87 33.79 14.46
C ALA A 273 -12.21 33.05 14.32
N TYR A 274 -12.17 31.75 14.10
CA TYR A 274 -13.37 30.91 13.92
C TYR A 274 -13.60 29.91 15.04
N ASN A 275 -12.87 30.02 16.16
CA ASN A 275 -12.94 29.07 17.28
C ASN A 275 -12.75 27.61 16.83
N GLU A 276 -11.73 27.39 15.99
CA GLU A 276 -11.36 26.08 15.46
C GLU A 276 -9.96 25.69 15.94
N ILE A 277 -9.71 24.39 15.96
CA ILE A 277 -8.38 23.79 16.06
C ILE A 277 -8.19 22.85 14.88
N CYS A 278 -6.94 22.57 14.51
CA CYS A 278 -6.62 21.62 13.46
C CYS A 278 -5.87 20.42 14.05
N LEU A 279 -6.43 19.24 13.84
CA LEU A 279 -5.75 17.98 14.11
C LEU A 279 -4.97 17.58 12.85
N ARG A 280 -3.66 17.40 13.00
CA ARG A 280 -2.74 17.02 11.92
C ARG A 280 -2.05 15.72 12.29
N ALA A 281 -2.00 14.80 11.32
CA ALA A 281 -1.20 13.60 11.43
C ALA A 281 -0.32 13.45 10.19
N GLU A 282 0.91 13.07 10.39
CA GLU A 282 1.92 12.90 9.36
C GLU A 282 2.49 11.48 9.41
N ALA A 283 2.75 10.88 8.25
CA ALA A 283 3.41 9.59 8.14
C ALA A 283 4.49 9.65 7.07
N PHE A 284 5.67 9.15 7.38
CA PHE A 284 6.76 9.01 6.42
C PHE A 284 6.87 7.55 6.03
N ILE A 285 6.36 7.20 4.85
CA ILE A 285 6.31 5.83 4.34
C ILE A 285 7.19 5.73 3.11
N GLY A 286 8.15 4.80 3.16
CA GLY A 286 8.95 4.43 2.01
C GLY A 286 8.51 3.07 1.47
N TRP A 287 8.63 2.88 0.16
CA TRP A 287 8.44 1.59 -0.49
C TRP A 287 9.31 1.46 -1.71
N GLY A 288 9.47 0.23 -2.18
CA GLY A 288 10.18 -0.08 -3.41
C GLY A 288 9.79 -1.44 -3.95
N ILE A 289 9.64 -1.49 -5.26
CA ILE A 289 9.49 -2.71 -6.04
C ILE A 289 10.90 -3.08 -6.48
N LEU A 290 11.45 -4.16 -5.94
CA LEU A 290 12.85 -4.55 -6.21
C LEU A 290 12.97 -5.10 -7.62
N ASP A 291 12.11 -6.04 -8.00
CA ASP A 291 12.07 -6.61 -9.35
C ASP A 291 10.65 -6.51 -9.91
N ALA A 292 10.49 -5.81 -11.03
CA ALA A 292 9.21 -5.65 -11.70
C ALA A 292 8.75 -6.92 -12.43
N THR A 293 9.68 -7.80 -12.83
CA THR A 293 9.37 -9.04 -13.53
C THR A 293 8.72 -10.08 -12.63
N ALA A 294 8.90 -9.95 -11.31
CA ALA A 294 8.27 -10.78 -10.29
C ALA A 294 6.78 -10.45 -10.05
N PHE A 295 6.22 -9.55 -10.84
CA PHE A 295 4.83 -9.14 -10.73
C PHE A 295 4.14 -9.18 -12.10
N ALA A 296 2.84 -9.49 -12.08
CA ALA A 296 1.99 -9.41 -13.25
C ALA A 296 0.68 -8.69 -12.90
N ARG A 297 0.10 -8.01 -13.88
CA ARG A 297 -1.13 -7.20 -13.73
C ARG A 297 -2.21 -7.70 -14.67
N VAL A 298 -3.43 -7.84 -14.15
CA VAL A 298 -4.64 -8.07 -14.95
C VAL A 298 -5.41 -6.76 -15.00
N LYS A 299 -5.41 -6.10 -16.16
CA LYS A 299 -6.02 -4.77 -16.34
C LYS A 299 -6.98 -4.72 -17.52
N GLU A 300 -7.87 -3.74 -17.52
CA GLU A 300 -8.72 -3.38 -18.67
C GLU A 300 -7.85 -2.97 -19.87
N ALA A 301 -8.36 -3.23 -21.07
CA ALA A 301 -7.70 -2.89 -22.34
C ALA A 301 -7.84 -1.40 -22.66
#